data_f4135de623c2d4d06dd947d7de973c72
#
_entry.id   f4135de623c2d4d06dd947d7de973c72
#
_cell.length_a   1.000
_cell.length_b   1.000
_cell.length_c   1.000
_cell.angle_alpha   90.00
_cell.angle_beta   90.00
_cell.angle_gamma   90.00
#
_symmetry.space_group_name_H-M   'P 1'
#
loop_
_entity.id
_entity.type
_entity.pdbx_description
1 polymer ?
#
loop_
_entity_poly.entity_id
_entity_poly.type
_entity_poly.pdbx_seq_one_letter_code
_entity_poly.pdbx_strand_id
1 'polypeptide(L)'
;GLQKLVVEKGLDVGFAYDGDADRCLCVDEKGNVVSGDAILYVYGRYMKERGKLLTNTVVTTVMSNFGLYKAFDALDIDYAKTAVGDKYVYEYMMQNGCRIGGEQSGHIIFSKYASTGDGILTSLKMMEVIMARKKKLSELTADLAIYPQVLENVRVHDKAAAQADVDVQAAVESVAEALGDTGRILVRESGTEPLLRVMVEAESEELCRKYVDQVVEIVRKKGHVAE
;
A
#
# COMPACT_ATOMS: atom_id res chain seq x y z
N GLY A 1 -18.72 -8.64 -9.08
CA GLY A 1 -18.91 -7.90 -10.32
C GLY A 1 -17.79 -8.15 -11.31
N LEU A 2 -16.84 -7.22 -11.42
CA LEU A 2 -15.80 -7.25 -12.47
C LEU A 2 -14.93 -8.52 -12.47
N GLN A 3 -14.48 -8.99 -11.31
CA GLN A 3 -13.69 -10.22 -11.17
C GLN A 3 -14.37 -11.43 -11.84
N LYS A 4 -15.65 -11.64 -11.53
CA LYS A 4 -16.45 -12.71 -12.12
C LYS A 4 -16.59 -12.54 -13.63
N LEU A 5 -16.85 -11.31 -14.11
CA LEU A 5 -16.99 -10.99 -15.53
C LEU A 5 -15.72 -11.29 -16.32
N VAL A 6 -14.54 -10.91 -15.78
CA VAL A 6 -13.25 -11.17 -16.43
C VAL A 6 -13.05 -12.68 -16.65
N VAL A 7 -13.28 -13.48 -15.61
CA VAL A 7 -13.12 -14.95 -15.69
C VAL A 7 -14.17 -15.58 -16.62
N GLU A 8 -15.45 -15.24 -16.46
CA GLU A 8 -16.55 -15.82 -17.25
C GLU A 8 -16.46 -15.52 -18.74
N LYS A 9 -15.92 -14.35 -19.09
CA LYS A 9 -15.76 -13.94 -20.49
C LYS A 9 -14.37 -14.22 -21.06
N GLY A 10 -13.45 -14.76 -20.26
CA GLY A 10 -12.07 -15.03 -20.69
C GLY A 10 -11.34 -13.76 -21.11
N LEU A 11 -11.53 -12.65 -20.39
CA LEU A 11 -10.89 -11.38 -20.70
C LEU A 11 -9.45 -11.37 -20.17
N ASP A 12 -8.57 -10.65 -20.84
CA ASP A 12 -7.15 -10.55 -20.46
C ASP A 12 -6.93 -9.67 -19.22
N VAL A 13 -7.81 -8.67 -19.01
CA VAL A 13 -7.72 -7.71 -17.89
C VAL A 13 -9.06 -7.01 -17.72
N GLY A 14 -9.35 -6.59 -16.49
CA GLY A 14 -10.45 -5.68 -16.15
C GLY A 14 -9.94 -4.44 -15.43
N PHE A 15 -10.60 -3.31 -15.61
CA PHE A 15 -10.31 -2.05 -14.90
C PHE A 15 -11.56 -1.55 -14.19
N ALA A 16 -11.39 -1.13 -12.94
CA ALA A 16 -12.43 -0.50 -12.14
C ALA A 16 -11.97 0.86 -11.66
N TYR A 17 -12.85 1.84 -11.75
CA TYR A 17 -12.62 3.22 -11.33
C TYR A 17 -13.58 3.57 -10.21
N ASP A 18 -13.21 4.52 -9.38
CA ASP A 18 -14.13 5.10 -8.40
C ASP A 18 -15.00 6.22 -9.00
N GLY A 19 -15.72 6.98 -8.16
CA GLY A 19 -16.77 7.88 -8.63
C GLY A 19 -16.30 9.05 -9.50
N ASP A 20 -15.11 9.56 -9.26
CA ASP A 20 -14.47 10.66 -10.02
C ASP A 20 -13.29 10.19 -10.89
N ALA A 21 -13.07 8.87 -10.93
CA ALA A 21 -12.09 8.19 -11.77
C ALA A 21 -10.63 8.65 -11.54
N ASP A 22 -10.31 9.16 -10.35
CA ASP A 22 -8.95 9.49 -9.94
C ASP A 22 -8.16 8.24 -9.51
N ARG A 23 -8.86 7.12 -9.23
CA ARG A 23 -8.32 5.80 -8.85
C ARG A 23 -8.65 4.74 -9.88
N CYS A 24 -7.74 3.78 -10.00
CA CYS A 24 -7.91 2.59 -10.82
C CYS A 24 -7.40 1.35 -10.07
N LEU A 25 -8.22 0.32 -10.02
CA LEU A 25 -7.78 -1.03 -9.68
C LEU A 25 -7.90 -1.92 -10.91
N CYS A 26 -6.98 -2.87 -11.05
CA CYS A 26 -7.03 -3.83 -12.12
C CYS A 26 -7.56 -5.18 -11.62
N VAL A 27 -8.04 -6.00 -12.54
CA VAL A 27 -8.36 -7.41 -12.31
C VAL A 27 -7.61 -8.23 -13.35
N ASP A 28 -6.81 -9.19 -12.90
CA ASP A 28 -6.09 -10.08 -13.81
C ASP A 28 -7.01 -11.11 -14.47
N GLU A 29 -6.49 -11.84 -15.44
CA GLU A 29 -7.24 -12.86 -16.20
C GLU A 29 -7.74 -14.04 -15.34
N LYS A 30 -7.24 -14.17 -14.10
CA LYS A 30 -7.66 -15.18 -13.12
C LYS A 30 -8.75 -14.66 -12.18
N GLY A 31 -9.09 -13.36 -12.28
CA GLY A 31 -10.08 -12.72 -11.42
C GLY A 31 -9.51 -12.14 -10.12
N ASN A 32 -8.19 -12.09 -9.95
CA ASN A 32 -7.57 -11.49 -8.77
C ASN A 32 -7.53 -9.97 -8.90
N VAL A 33 -7.76 -9.28 -7.79
CA VAL A 33 -7.61 -7.82 -7.73
C VAL A 33 -6.13 -7.46 -7.68
N VAL A 34 -5.73 -6.57 -8.56
CA VAL A 34 -4.40 -5.95 -8.62
C VAL A 34 -4.52 -4.55 -8.05
N SER A 35 -4.00 -4.37 -6.85
CA SER A 35 -4.08 -3.13 -6.07
C SER A 35 -3.17 -2.02 -6.62
N GLY A 36 -3.29 -0.82 -6.07
CA GLY A 36 -2.36 0.28 -6.37
C GLY A 36 -0.91 -0.07 -6.08
N ASP A 37 -0.63 -0.83 -5.03
CA ASP A 37 0.73 -1.32 -4.74
C ASP A 37 1.26 -2.22 -5.86
N ALA A 38 0.44 -3.13 -6.34
CA ALA A 38 0.83 -4.00 -7.45
C ALA A 38 1.00 -3.22 -8.78
N ILE A 39 0.19 -2.18 -9.01
CA ILE A 39 0.36 -1.25 -10.13
C ILE A 39 1.70 -0.51 -10.01
N LEU A 40 2.02 0.04 -8.84
CA LEU A 40 3.30 0.70 -8.56
C LEU A 40 4.48 -0.24 -8.78
N TYR A 41 4.37 -1.50 -8.34
CA TYR A 41 5.38 -2.53 -8.57
C TYR A 41 5.61 -2.80 -10.06
N VAL A 42 4.54 -3.12 -10.79
CA VAL A 42 4.61 -3.47 -12.21
C VAL A 42 5.15 -2.31 -13.04
N TYR A 43 4.61 -1.11 -12.83
CA TYR A 43 5.00 0.03 -13.64
C TYR A 43 6.35 0.62 -13.21
N GLY A 44 6.68 0.62 -11.92
CA GLY A 44 7.99 1.01 -11.41
C GLY A 44 9.12 0.14 -11.97
N ARG A 45 8.95 -1.20 -11.93
CA ARG A 45 9.84 -2.17 -12.57
C ARG A 45 10.00 -1.89 -14.07
N TYR A 46 8.88 -1.70 -14.78
CA TYR A 46 8.89 -1.39 -16.21
C TYR A 46 9.65 -0.10 -16.54
N MET A 47 9.47 0.94 -15.73
CA MET A 47 10.22 2.19 -15.88
C MET A 47 11.72 2.01 -15.64
N LYS A 48 12.10 1.26 -14.59
CA LYS A 48 13.52 0.97 -14.29
C LYS A 48 14.19 0.25 -15.44
N GLU A 49 13.61 -0.84 -15.92
CA GLU A 49 14.14 -1.64 -17.01
C GLU A 49 14.30 -0.86 -18.33
N ARG A 50 13.57 0.25 -18.50
CA ARG A 50 13.66 1.15 -19.65
C ARG A 50 14.51 2.41 -19.40
N GLY A 51 15.15 2.51 -18.24
CA GLY A 51 15.93 3.70 -17.85
C GLY A 51 15.08 4.96 -17.69
N LYS A 52 13.77 4.81 -17.39
CA LYS A 52 12.82 5.93 -17.24
C LYS A 52 12.50 6.27 -15.78
N LEU A 53 12.93 5.46 -14.83
CA LEU A 53 12.84 5.72 -13.40
C LEU A 53 14.04 6.57 -12.97
N LEU A 54 14.03 7.85 -13.32
CA LEU A 54 15.20 8.74 -13.29
C LEU A 54 15.85 8.87 -11.90
N THR A 55 15.07 8.85 -10.84
CA THR A 55 15.55 8.92 -9.45
C THR A 55 15.72 7.54 -8.83
N ASN A 56 15.52 6.47 -9.60
CA ASN A 56 15.39 5.10 -9.12
C ASN A 56 14.35 4.91 -8.00
N THR A 57 13.45 5.89 -7.78
CA THR A 57 12.55 5.95 -6.63
C THR A 57 11.08 5.89 -7.03
N VAL A 58 10.31 5.05 -6.34
CA VAL A 58 8.84 5.03 -6.36
C VAL A 58 8.33 5.62 -5.05
N VAL A 59 7.41 6.59 -5.13
CA VAL A 59 6.85 7.22 -3.92
C VAL A 59 5.57 6.50 -3.52
N THR A 60 5.49 6.11 -2.25
CA THR A 60 4.38 5.36 -1.65
C THR A 60 3.90 6.07 -0.38
N THR A 61 2.90 5.51 0.28
CA THR A 61 2.49 5.95 1.62
C THR A 61 2.84 4.88 2.67
N VAL A 62 2.80 5.26 3.95
CA VAL A 62 2.98 4.32 5.07
C VAL A 62 1.95 3.18 5.06
N MET A 63 0.91 3.25 4.24
CA MET A 63 -0.12 2.21 4.12
C MET A 63 0.16 1.18 3.03
N SER A 64 1.15 1.40 2.14
CA SER A 64 1.54 0.39 1.16
C SER A 64 2.01 -0.89 1.83
N ASN A 65 1.65 -2.04 1.26
CA ASN A 65 1.94 -3.35 1.83
C ASN A 65 3.45 -3.60 1.99
N PHE A 66 3.84 -4.25 3.07
CA PHE A 66 5.24 -4.58 3.35
C PHE A 66 5.90 -5.36 2.22
N GLY A 67 5.15 -6.25 1.56
CA GLY A 67 5.63 -7.02 0.41
C GLY A 67 6.04 -6.16 -0.78
N LEU A 68 5.43 -4.97 -0.96
CA LEU A 68 5.87 -4.03 -1.99
C LEU A 68 7.32 -3.57 -1.76
N TYR A 69 7.66 -3.24 -0.52
CA TYR A 69 9.01 -2.81 -0.17
C TYR A 69 10.04 -3.92 -0.38
N LYS A 70 9.72 -5.15 0.06
CA LYS A 70 10.55 -6.32 -0.21
C LYS A 70 10.77 -6.57 -1.70
N ALA A 71 9.72 -6.40 -2.50
CA ALA A 71 9.82 -6.54 -3.95
C ALA A 71 10.67 -5.42 -4.59
N PHE A 72 10.60 -4.20 -4.08
CA PHE A 72 11.47 -3.10 -4.52
C PHE A 72 12.92 -3.32 -4.12
N ASP A 73 13.18 -3.78 -2.89
CA ASP A 73 14.53 -4.15 -2.44
C ASP A 73 15.16 -5.19 -3.37
N ALA A 74 14.39 -6.24 -3.72
CA ALA A 74 14.85 -7.29 -4.63
C ALA A 74 15.14 -6.79 -6.07
N LEU A 75 14.52 -5.68 -6.47
CA LEU A 75 14.73 -5.05 -7.76
C LEU A 75 15.73 -3.89 -7.70
N ASP A 76 16.32 -3.61 -6.52
CA ASP A 76 17.16 -2.44 -6.30
C ASP A 76 16.45 -1.12 -6.72
N ILE A 77 15.15 -1.01 -6.41
CA ILE A 77 14.33 0.18 -6.58
C ILE A 77 14.20 0.85 -5.21
N ASP A 78 14.60 2.12 -5.14
CA ASP A 78 14.40 2.95 -3.96
C ASP A 78 12.92 3.31 -3.79
N TYR A 79 12.51 3.54 -2.56
CA TYR A 79 11.14 3.97 -2.28
C TYR A 79 11.09 5.02 -1.16
N ALA A 80 10.13 5.93 -1.28
CA ALA A 80 9.79 6.88 -0.23
C ALA A 80 8.42 6.53 0.37
N LYS A 81 8.30 6.64 1.70
CA LYS A 81 7.07 6.43 2.45
C LYS A 81 6.59 7.77 2.98
N THR A 82 5.51 8.30 2.40
CA THR A 82 4.90 9.54 2.88
C THR A 82 3.76 9.25 3.87
N ALA A 83 3.24 10.30 4.51
CA ALA A 83 1.95 10.23 5.17
C ALA A 83 0.84 9.87 4.15
N VAL A 84 -0.28 9.35 4.65
CA VAL A 84 -1.46 9.03 3.83
C VAL A 84 -2.06 10.30 3.24
N GLY A 85 -2.29 10.30 1.95
CA GLY A 85 -2.89 11.38 1.18
C GLY A 85 -2.06 11.73 -0.05
N ASP A 86 -2.73 11.84 -1.19
CA ASP A 86 -2.18 12.14 -2.51
C ASP A 86 -1.31 13.42 -2.51
N LYS A 87 -1.72 14.43 -1.74
CA LYS A 87 -0.96 15.66 -1.54
C LYS A 87 0.48 15.40 -1.10
N TYR A 88 0.68 14.55 -0.08
CA TYR A 88 2.01 14.25 0.46
C TYR A 88 2.87 13.45 -0.53
N VAL A 89 2.23 12.53 -1.26
CA VAL A 89 2.87 11.79 -2.34
C VAL A 89 3.36 12.75 -3.42
N TYR A 90 2.47 13.64 -3.91
CA TYR A 90 2.80 14.59 -4.95
C TYR A 90 3.86 15.61 -4.53
N GLU A 91 3.74 16.18 -3.32
CA GLU A 91 4.74 17.10 -2.77
C GLU A 91 6.13 16.47 -2.73
N TYR A 92 6.24 15.23 -2.22
CA TYR A 92 7.51 14.51 -2.21
C TYR A 92 8.05 14.28 -3.63
N MET A 93 7.19 13.84 -4.54
CA MET A 93 7.57 13.62 -5.95
C MET A 93 8.14 14.87 -6.60
N MET A 94 7.52 16.04 -6.38
CA MET A 94 7.97 17.31 -6.95
C MET A 94 9.30 17.77 -6.35
N GLN A 95 9.45 17.66 -5.04
CA GLN A 95 10.68 18.07 -4.34
C GLN A 95 11.89 17.22 -4.74
N ASN A 96 11.68 15.93 -5.04
CA ASN A 96 12.75 14.97 -5.31
C ASN A 96 12.83 14.53 -6.79
N GLY A 97 12.01 15.08 -7.66
CA GLY A 97 12.03 14.77 -9.11
C GLY A 97 11.55 13.36 -9.45
N CYS A 98 10.77 12.72 -8.57
CA CYS A 98 10.25 11.37 -8.79
C CYS A 98 9.19 11.35 -9.89
N ARG A 99 9.13 10.26 -10.66
CA ARG A 99 8.29 10.15 -11.86
C ARG A 99 7.00 9.39 -11.63
N ILE A 100 6.95 8.58 -10.60
CA ILE A 100 5.79 7.76 -10.24
C ILE A 100 5.64 7.73 -8.72
N GLY A 101 4.41 7.80 -8.27
CA GLY A 101 4.03 7.59 -6.88
C GLY A 101 2.54 7.31 -6.78
N GLY A 102 2.09 6.91 -5.60
CA GLY A 102 0.68 6.63 -5.39
C GLY A 102 0.38 5.88 -4.11
N GLU A 103 -0.83 5.39 -4.04
CA GLU A 103 -1.40 4.72 -2.88
C GLU A 103 -1.94 3.34 -3.25
N GLN A 104 -2.00 2.45 -2.26
CA GLN A 104 -2.60 1.12 -2.42
C GLN A 104 -4.05 1.15 -2.94
N SER A 105 -4.76 2.25 -2.69
CA SER A 105 -6.13 2.50 -3.16
C SER A 105 -6.27 2.60 -4.68
N GLY A 106 -5.16 2.69 -5.42
CA GLY A 106 -5.14 2.86 -6.87
C GLY A 106 -5.05 4.30 -7.34
N HIS A 107 -4.84 5.27 -6.44
CA HIS A 107 -4.54 6.65 -6.78
C HIS A 107 -3.07 6.75 -7.20
N ILE A 108 -2.81 6.70 -8.50
CA ILE A 108 -1.45 6.67 -9.07
C ILE A 108 -1.16 7.95 -9.81
N ILE A 109 -0.04 8.57 -9.48
CA ILE A 109 0.43 9.82 -10.07
C ILE A 109 1.61 9.55 -11.00
N PHE A 110 1.49 9.95 -12.24
CA PHE A 110 2.56 9.98 -13.23
C PHE A 110 2.96 11.42 -13.48
N SER A 111 3.95 11.95 -12.76
CA SER A 111 4.29 13.38 -12.72
C SER A 111 4.63 14.00 -14.09
N LYS A 112 4.94 13.19 -15.09
CA LYS A 112 5.14 13.64 -16.47
C LYS A 112 3.82 14.09 -17.14
N TYR A 113 2.68 13.57 -16.70
CA TYR A 113 1.40 13.72 -17.38
C TYR A 113 0.36 14.47 -16.55
N ALA A 114 0.36 14.27 -15.22
CA ALA A 114 -0.62 14.86 -14.32
C ALA A 114 0.00 15.20 -12.96
N SER A 115 -0.61 16.14 -12.26
CA SER A 115 -0.24 16.53 -10.88
C SER A 115 -1.06 15.79 -9.81
N THR A 116 -1.98 14.94 -10.20
CA THR A 116 -2.86 14.14 -9.35
C THR A 116 -3.01 12.74 -9.93
N GLY A 117 -3.68 11.83 -9.20
CA GLY A 117 -4.08 10.53 -9.72
C GLY A 117 -5.03 10.66 -10.90
N ASP A 118 -4.87 9.75 -11.84
CA ASP A 118 -5.73 9.62 -13.02
C ASP A 118 -5.90 8.12 -13.31
N GLY A 119 -7.10 7.62 -13.00
CA GLY A 119 -7.40 6.20 -13.15
C GLY A 119 -7.42 5.76 -14.61
N ILE A 120 -7.89 6.62 -15.53
CA ILE A 120 -7.91 6.30 -16.96
C ILE A 120 -6.47 6.24 -17.49
N LEU A 121 -5.63 7.21 -17.16
CA LEU A 121 -4.21 7.17 -17.50
C LEU A 121 -3.54 5.94 -16.91
N THR A 122 -3.85 5.59 -15.66
CA THR A 122 -3.31 4.40 -14.98
C THR A 122 -3.66 3.12 -15.75
N SER A 123 -4.92 2.94 -16.17
CA SER A 123 -5.32 1.78 -16.97
C SER A 123 -4.57 1.71 -18.31
N LEU A 124 -4.43 2.84 -19.01
CA LEU A 124 -3.66 2.92 -20.27
C LEU A 124 -2.18 2.57 -20.05
N LYS A 125 -1.59 3.01 -18.92
CA LYS A 125 -0.22 2.69 -18.54
C LYS A 125 -0.04 1.20 -18.23
N MET A 126 -1.01 0.57 -17.60
CA MET A 126 -0.99 -0.87 -17.37
C MET A 126 -1.13 -1.64 -18.68
N MET A 127 -2.00 -1.22 -19.60
CA MET A 127 -2.09 -1.80 -20.93
C MET A 127 -0.78 -1.64 -21.72
N GLU A 128 -0.08 -0.50 -21.61
CA GLU A 128 1.25 -0.32 -22.19
C GLU A 128 2.22 -1.43 -21.77
N VAL A 129 2.24 -1.76 -20.46
CA VAL A 129 3.13 -2.81 -19.94
C VAL A 129 2.73 -4.20 -20.44
N ILE A 130 1.44 -4.55 -20.33
CA ILE A 130 0.91 -5.85 -20.77
C ILE A 130 1.26 -6.10 -22.23
N MET A 131 1.01 -5.13 -23.10
CA MET A 131 1.30 -5.24 -24.54
C MET A 131 2.81 -5.27 -24.85
N ALA A 132 3.59 -4.42 -24.18
CA ALA A 132 5.04 -4.35 -24.41
C ALA A 132 5.76 -5.62 -23.94
N ARG A 133 5.29 -6.22 -22.84
CA ARG A 133 5.88 -7.45 -22.29
C ARG A 133 5.30 -8.73 -22.88
N LYS A 134 4.13 -8.64 -23.52
CA LYS A 134 3.37 -9.79 -24.02
C LYS A 134 3.15 -10.85 -22.93
N LYS A 135 2.89 -10.38 -21.71
CA LYS A 135 2.64 -11.19 -20.51
C LYS A 135 1.27 -10.87 -19.95
N LYS A 136 0.65 -11.86 -19.33
CA LYS A 136 -0.57 -11.69 -18.56
C LYS A 136 -0.32 -10.87 -17.30
N LEU A 137 -1.35 -10.21 -16.79
CA LEU A 137 -1.20 -9.38 -15.61
C LEU A 137 -0.81 -10.21 -14.37
N SER A 138 -1.34 -11.43 -14.23
CA SER A 138 -0.94 -12.35 -13.15
C SER A 138 0.54 -12.78 -13.21
N GLU A 139 1.15 -12.80 -14.40
CA GLU A 139 2.57 -13.09 -14.55
C GLU A 139 3.44 -11.88 -14.21
N LEU A 140 2.93 -10.66 -14.48
CA LEU A 140 3.64 -9.42 -14.15
C LEU A 140 3.69 -9.15 -12.64
N THR A 141 2.72 -9.65 -11.89
CA THR A 141 2.62 -9.51 -10.43
C THR A 141 3.11 -10.74 -9.67
N ALA A 142 3.55 -11.81 -10.35
CA ALA A 142 3.86 -13.10 -9.73
C ALA A 142 4.96 -13.04 -8.64
N ASP A 143 5.92 -12.13 -8.80
CA ASP A 143 7.03 -11.96 -7.86
C ASP A 143 6.68 -11.02 -6.68
N LEU A 144 5.47 -10.43 -6.66
CA LEU A 144 4.99 -9.58 -5.58
C LEU A 144 4.23 -10.40 -4.54
N ALA A 145 4.87 -10.68 -3.42
CA ALA A 145 4.21 -11.32 -2.29
C ALA A 145 3.42 -10.25 -1.49
N ILE A 146 2.12 -10.44 -1.34
CA ILE A 146 1.28 -9.59 -0.48
C ILE A 146 1.25 -10.20 0.92
N TYR A 147 1.76 -9.47 1.89
CA TYR A 147 1.74 -9.89 3.29
C TYR A 147 0.33 -9.78 3.87
N PRO A 148 -0.13 -10.80 4.60
CA PRO A 148 -1.33 -10.69 5.42
C PRO A 148 -1.29 -9.44 6.31
N GLN A 149 -2.43 -8.80 6.48
CA GLN A 149 -2.57 -7.57 7.26
C GLN A 149 -3.77 -7.68 8.20
N VAL A 150 -3.57 -7.33 9.46
CA VAL A 150 -4.65 -7.10 10.42
C VAL A 150 -4.60 -5.65 10.88
N LEU A 151 -5.74 -4.97 10.76
CA LEU A 151 -5.94 -3.60 11.23
C LEU A 151 -7.05 -3.60 12.29
N GLU A 152 -6.72 -3.15 13.49
CA GLU A 152 -7.68 -2.93 14.58
C GLU A 152 -7.86 -1.44 14.80
N ASN A 153 -9.13 -1.02 14.86
CA ASN A 153 -9.52 0.34 15.17
C ASN A 153 -9.96 0.41 16.64
N VAL A 154 -9.11 0.93 17.49
CA VAL A 154 -9.36 1.04 18.93
C VAL A 154 -9.96 2.41 19.23
N ARG A 155 -11.21 2.47 19.74
CA ARG A 155 -11.80 3.71 20.20
C ARG A 155 -11.12 4.16 21.49
N VAL A 156 -10.63 5.39 21.52
CA VAL A 156 -9.86 5.93 22.64
C VAL A 156 -10.41 7.29 23.08
N HIS A 157 -10.20 7.62 24.36
CA HIS A 157 -10.61 8.94 24.92
C HIS A 157 -9.79 10.08 24.32
N ASP A 158 -8.48 9.89 24.22
CA ASP A 158 -7.52 10.84 23.67
C ASP A 158 -6.50 10.06 22.82
N LYS A 159 -6.53 10.29 21.50
CA LYS A 159 -5.65 9.59 20.55
C LYS A 159 -4.19 9.95 20.74
N ALA A 160 -3.91 11.24 20.99
CA ALA A 160 -2.54 11.71 21.17
C ALA A 160 -1.93 11.16 22.46
N ALA A 161 -2.70 11.17 23.56
CA ALA A 161 -2.27 10.58 24.82
C ALA A 161 -2.04 9.07 24.71
N ALA A 162 -2.95 8.34 24.04
CA ALA A 162 -2.82 6.90 23.83
C ALA A 162 -1.61 6.56 22.95
N GLN A 163 -1.34 7.32 21.90
CA GLN A 163 -0.20 7.11 21.02
C GLN A 163 1.13 7.47 21.70
N ALA A 164 1.15 8.48 22.58
CA ALA A 164 2.35 8.93 23.28
C ALA A 164 2.64 8.18 24.59
N ASP A 165 1.75 7.27 25.02
CA ASP A 165 1.94 6.49 26.24
C ASP A 165 3.18 5.60 26.15
N VAL A 166 4.05 5.69 27.17
CA VAL A 166 5.36 5.00 27.16
C VAL A 166 5.23 3.48 27.10
N ASP A 167 4.22 2.91 27.74
CA ASP A 167 4.03 1.46 27.72
C ASP A 167 3.42 0.99 26.40
N VAL A 168 2.61 1.82 25.74
CA VAL A 168 2.11 1.56 24.40
C VAL A 168 3.27 1.60 23.40
N GLN A 169 4.14 2.62 23.50
CA GLN A 169 5.32 2.72 22.63
C GLN A 169 6.26 1.54 22.84
N ALA A 170 6.54 1.14 24.08
CA ALA A 170 7.36 -0.02 24.39
C ALA A 170 6.78 -1.33 23.83
N ALA A 171 5.45 -1.49 23.85
CA ALA A 171 4.80 -2.65 23.23
C ALA A 171 4.94 -2.63 21.71
N VAL A 172 4.83 -1.46 21.07
CA VAL A 172 5.05 -1.30 19.63
C VAL A 172 6.48 -1.63 19.23
N GLU A 173 7.48 -1.12 19.97
CA GLU A 173 8.89 -1.42 19.76
C GLU A 173 9.19 -2.91 19.91
N SER A 174 8.67 -3.55 20.97
CA SER A 174 8.81 -4.99 21.19
C SER A 174 8.25 -5.82 20.05
N VAL A 175 7.10 -5.44 19.49
CA VAL A 175 6.51 -6.09 18.31
C VAL A 175 7.36 -5.84 17.07
N ALA A 176 7.84 -4.61 16.86
CA ALA A 176 8.69 -4.29 15.72
C ALA A 176 9.99 -5.10 15.75
N GLU A 177 10.64 -5.24 16.92
CA GLU A 177 11.82 -6.08 17.10
C GLU A 177 11.53 -7.56 16.82
N ALA A 178 10.40 -8.07 17.33
CA ALA A 178 10.00 -9.45 17.11
C ALA A 178 9.67 -9.79 15.65
N LEU A 179 9.15 -8.82 14.89
CA LEU A 179 8.88 -8.96 13.46
C LEU A 179 10.16 -8.84 12.61
N GLY A 180 11.08 -7.96 12.99
CA GLY A 180 12.33 -7.74 12.26
C GLY A 180 12.08 -7.51 10.76
N ASP A 181 12.71 -8.36 9.94
CA ASP A 181 12.59 -8.33 8.48
C ASP A 181 11.41 -9.16 7.93
N THR A 182 10.58 -9.76 8.79
CA THR A 182 9.48 -10.63 8.39
C THR A 182 8.10 -9.96 8.48
N GLY A 183 8.06 -8.70 8.90
CA GLY A 183 6.81 -7.96 9.00
C GLY A 183 7.01 -6.53 9.49
N ARG A 184 5.92 -5.87 9.82
CA ARG A 184 5.94 -4.53 10.43
C ARG A 184 4.71 -4.27 11.26
N ILE A 185 4.84 -3.32 12.18
CA ILE A 185 3.72 -2.72 12.91
C ILE A 185 3.63 -1.23 12.59
N LEU A 186 2.41 -0.72 12.50
CA LEU A 186 2.11 0.71 12.36
C LEU A 186 0.99 1.08 13.32
N VAL A 187 1.26 2.00 14.23
CA VAL A 187 0.26 2.57 15.14
C VAL A 187 0.11 4.05 14.81
N ARG A 188 -1.10 4.49 14.52
CA ARG A 188 -1.37 5.88 14.17
C ARG A 188 -2.76 6.33 14.57
N GLU A 189 -2.90 7.63 14.78
CA GLU A 189 -4.20 8.28 14.98
C GLU A 189 -5.05 8.25 13.70
N SER A 190 -6.37 8.14 13.87
CA SER A 190 -7.31 8.47 12.79
C SER A 190 -7.41 9.98 12.63
N GLY A 191 -7.41 10.46 11.38
CA GLY A 191 -7.55 11.90 11.09
C GLY A 191 -8.91 12.47 11.50
N THR A 192 -9.97 11.68 11.38
CA THR A 192 -11.36 12.15 11.52
C THR A 192 -12.11 11.56 12.72
N GLU A 193 -11.69 10.43 13.25
CA GLU A 193 -12.40 9.69 14.29
C GLU A 193 -11.56 9.60 15.58
N PRO A 194 -12.18 9.40 16.74
CA PRO A 194 -11.47 9.20 18.01
C PRO A 194 -10.93 7.75 18.10
N LEU A 195 -10.10 7.37 17.14
CA LEU A 195 -9.54 6.02 17.00
C LEU A 195 -8.02 6.05 16.97
N LEU A 196 -7.42 5.12 17.70
CA LEU A 196 -6.05 4.67 17.48
C LEU A 196 -6.09 3.45 16.56
N ARG A 197 -5.36 3.49 15.46
CA ARG A 197 -5.28 2.41 14.47
C ARG A 197 -4.01 1.61 14.69
N VAL A 198 -4.17 0.34 15.01
CA VAL A 198 -3.07 -0.62 15.19
C VAL A 198 -3.09 -1.57 14.01
N MET A 199 -2.05 -1.56 13.19
CA MET A 199 -1.92 -2.40 12.01
C MET A 199 -0.63 -3.23 12.11
N VAL A 200 -0.75 -4.52 11.83
CA VAL A 200 0.39 -5.42 11.69
C VAL A 200 0.32 -6.12 10.34
N GLU A 201 1.45 -6.21 9.67
CA GLU A 201 1.68 -7.06 8.51
C GLU A 201 2.76 -8.08 8.85
N ALA A 202 2.51 -9.36 8.58
CA ALA A 202 3.42 -10.46 8.89
C ALA A 202 3.19 -11.64 7.94
N GLU A 203 3.95 -12.71 8.10
CA GLU A 203 3.89 -13.92 7.25
C GLU A 203 2.54 -14.66 7.31
N SER A 204 1.77 -14.48 8.38
CA SER A 204 0.43 -15.08 8.54
C SER A 204 -0.54 -14.14 9.23
N GLU A 205 -1.83 -14.31 8.95
CA GLU A 205 -2.90 -13.55 9.61
C GLU A 205 -2.95 -13.85 11.13
N GLU A 206 -2.67 -15.08 11.52
CA GLU A 206 -2.59 -15.48 12.92
C GLU A 206 -1.50 -14.70 13.67
N LEU A 207 -0.33 -14.55 13.06
CA LEU A 207 0.77 -13.77 13.62
C LEU A 207 0.43 -12.28 13.68
N CYS A 208 -0.21 -11.75 12.65
CA CYS A 208 -0.72 -10.38 12.66
C CYS A 208 -1.68 -10.14 13.82
N ARG A 209 -2.66 -11.04 14.00
CA ARG A 209 -3.66 -10.93 15.08
C ARG A 209 -3.00 -10.98 16.45
N LYS A 210 -2.10 -11.92 16.67
CA LYS A 210 -1.34 -12.04 17.94
C LYS A 210 -0.69 -10.71 18.33
N TYR A 211 0.00 -10.06 17.41
CA TYR A 211 0.74 -8.85 17.71
C TYR A 211 -0.17 -7.60 17.79
N VAL A 212 -1.24 -7.54 17.02
CA VAL A 212 -2.27 -6.50 17.19
C VAL A 212 -2.88 -6.60 18.58
N ASP A 213 -3.31 -7.80 19.00
CA ASP A 213 -3.94 -8.02 20.29
C ASP A 213 -2.99 -7.67 21.45
N GLN A 214 -1.70 -7.98 21.33
CA GLN A 214 -0.67 -7.61 22.31
C GLN A 214 -0.65 -6.09 22.56
N VAL A 215 -0.63 -5.28 21.51
CA VAL A 215 -0.61 -3.81 21.64
C VAL A 215 -1.97 -3.27 22.13
N VAL A 216 -3.08 -3.75 21.57
CA VAL A 216 -4.43 -3.34 21.96
C VAL A 216 -4.70 -3.64 23.43
N GLU A 217 -4.19 -4.75 23.96
CA GLU A 217 -4.33 -5.08 25.38
C GLU A 217 -3.60 -4.08 26.29
N ILE A 218 -2.42 -3.59 25.89
CA ILE A 218 -1.71 -2.54 26.64
C ILE A 218 -2.51 -1.23 26.59
N VAL A 219 -3.02 -0.82 25.43
CA VAL A 219 -3.89 0.36 25.30
C VAL A 219 -5.09 0.28 26.26
N ARG A 220 -5.71 -0.91 26.37
CA ARG A 220 -6.83 -1.18 27.28
C ARG A 220 -6.41 -1.13 28.74
N LYS A 221 -5.31 -1.81 29.11
CA LYS A 221 -4.79 -1.85 30.50
C LYS A 221 -4.41 -0.46 31.02
N LYS A 222 -4.00 0.44 30.14
CA LYS A 222 -3.66 1.82 30.46
C LYS A 222 -4.89 2.75 30.55
N GLY A 223 -6.09 2.24 30.33
CA GLY A 223 -7.32 3.00 30.45
C GLY A 223 -7.56 3.99 29.32
N HIS A 224 -6.89 3.82 28.17
CA HIS A 224 -7.10 4.69 27.02
C HIS A 224 -8.37 4.37 26.22
N VAL A 225 -8.89 3.14 26.33
CA VAL A 225 -10.07 2.68 25.57
C VAL A 225 -11.32 3.39 26.05
N ALA A 226 -12.06 4.02 25.13
CA ALA A 226 -13.39 4.58 25.38
C ALA A 226 -14.45 3.47 25.21
N GLU A 227 -15.42 3.43 26.12
CA GLU A 227 -16.58 2.52 26.06
C GLU A 227 -17.54 2.86 24.91
#